data_730091d5ae11bb5c9ed6a2e17806bc57
#
_entry.id   730091d5ae11bb5c9ed6a2e17806bc57
#
_cell.length_a   1.000
_cell.length_b   1.000
_cell.length_c   1.000
_cell.angle_alpha   90.00
_cell.angle_beta   90.00
_cell.angle_gamma   90.00
#
_symmetry.space_group_name_H-M   'P 1'
#
loop_
_entity.id
_entity.type
_entity.pdbx_description
1 polymer ?
#
loop_
_entity_poly.entity_id
_entity_poly.type
_entity_poly.pdbx_seq_one_letter_code
_entity_poly.pdbx_strand_id
1 'polypeptide(L)'
;MLNKSRFTIKKLHLISGDIMSGYEEQIVRILKKSKIKFLREKTFSDLKHGLFRFDFYILDLNGAPAIVEVDGEQHFKPVYGRQSFLKGQEHDRRKNSYCLANNIPLYRIPYWEIKNLNTSTDIFIDKFLVKTRWHNDQLKVPH
;
A
#
# COMPACT_ATOMS: atom_id res chain seq x y z
N MET A 1 1.60 -15.60 20.39
CA MET A 1 1.63 -15.52 20.23
C MET A 1 1.48 -15.53 19.64
N LEU A 2 1.74 -15.02 19.57
CA LEU A 2 1.92 -14.75 19.12
C LEU A 2 1.97 -14.56 18.64
N ASN A 3 2.22 -14.32 18.73
CA ASN A 3 2.45 -14.04 18.51
C ASN A 3 2.63 -13.69 18.36
N LYS A 4 2.92 -13.52 18.47
CA LYS A 4 3.37 -13.15 18.56
C LYS A 4 3.49 -12.98 18.07
N SER A 5 3.63 -12.91 18.14
CA SER A 5 3.90 -12.72 17.89
C SER A 5 3.88 -12.37 17.37
N ARG A 6 4.12 -12.23 17.44
CA ARG A 6 4.32 -11.96 17.24
C ARG A 6 4.14 -11.46 17.34
N PHE A 7 4.26 -11.16 17.55
CA PHE A 7 4.33 -10.77 17.91
C PHE A 7 4.47 -10.29 17.92
N THR A 8 4.48 -10.17 18.02
CA THR A 8 4.84 -9.70 18.31
C THR A 8 4.91 -9.26 17.84
N ILE A 9 5.01 -9.09 17.76
CA ILE A 9 5.24 -8.71 17.57
C ILE A 9 5.04 -8.26 17.45
N LYS A 10 5.08 -8.21 17.54
CA LYS A 10 5.08 -7.81 17.85
C LYS A 10 5.12 -7.26 18.14
N LYS A 11 5.28 -7.12 18.28
CA LYS A 11 5.58 -6.52 18.81
C LYS A 11 6.21 -6.24 18.57
N LEU A 12 6.54 -6.37 18.24
CA LEU A 12 7.16 -6.15 18.02
C LEU A 12 7.35 -5.78 17.38
N HIS A 13 7.73 -5.58 17.20
CA HIS A 13 7.85 -5.07 16.88
C HIS A 13 7.69 -4.38 16.76
N LEU A 14 7.78 -4.30 17.25
CA LEU A 14 7.54 -3.29 17.29
C LEU A 14 8.34 -2.32 17.17
N ILE A 15 8.71 -2.37 16.89
CA ILE A 15 9.61 -1.39 16.72
C ILE A 15 9.79 -0.99 15.30
N SER A 16 10.18 0.19 14.99
CA SER A 16 10.52 0.74 13.71
C SER A 16 9.75 0.09 12.58
N GLY A 17 10.38 -0.65 11.72
CA GLY A 17 9.77 -1.21 10.55
C GLY A 17 8.60 -2.13 10.82
N ASP A 18 8.52 -2.64 12.03
CA ASP A 18 7.46 -3.56 12.38
C ASP A 18 6.23 -2.84 12.91
N ILE A 19 6.31 -1.55 13.14
CA ILE A 19 5.19 -0.77 13.62
C ILE A 19 4.33 -0.37 12.45
N MET A 20 3.08 -0.84 12.47
CA MET A 20 2.12 -0.49 11.45
C MET A 20 1.71 0.96 11.62
N SER A 21 1.68 1.74 10.55
CA SER A 21 1.20 3.11 10.61
C SER A 21 -0.28 3.14 10.91
N GLY A 22 -0.77 4.26 11.46
CA GLY A 22 -2.20 4.42 11.70
C GLY A 22 -3.01 4.32 10.41
N TYR A 23 -2.41 4.70 9.29
CA TYR A 23 -3.07 4.59 7.99
C TYR A 23 -3.27 3.13 7.61
N GLU A 24 -2.23 2.31 7.77
CA GLU A 24 -2.33 0.89 7.43
C GLU A 24 -3.28 0.17 8.38
N GLU A 25 -3.31 0.56 9.66
CA GLU A 25 -4.26 -0.02 10.61
C GLU A 25 -5.70 0.17 10.17
N GLN A 26 -6.01 1.33 9.62
CA GLN A 26 -7.37 1.61 9.14
C GLN A 26 -7.74 0.65 8.01
N ILE A 27 -6.82 0.41 7.08
CA ILE A 27 -7.06 -0.53 5.99
C ILE A 27 -7.26 -1.94 6.53
N VAL A 28 -6.39 -2.36 7.48
CA VAL A 28 -6.52 -3.69 8.11
C VAL A 28 -7.90 -3.86 8.73
N ARG A 29 -8.36 -2.85 9.49
CA ARG A 29 -9.67 -2.92 10.14
C ARG A 29 -10.79 -3.10 9.11
N ILE A 30 -10.75 -2.33 8.04
CA ILE A 30 -11.78 -2.40 7.00
C ILE A 30 -11.78 -3.76 6.31
N LEU A 31 -10.59 -4.26 5.94
CA LEU A 31 -10.48 -5.54 5.24
C LEU A 31 -10.96 -6.68 6.13
N LYS A 32 -10.59 -6.67 7.41
CA LYS A 32 -11.02 -7.71 8.36
C LYS A 32 -12.52 -7.66 8.59
N LYS A 33 -13.07 -6.47 8.75
CA LYS A 33 -14.51 -6.31 8.95
C LYS A 33 -15.29 -6.82 7.76
N SER A 34 -14.76 -6.65 6.56
CA SER A 34 -15.38 -7.12 5.33
C SER A 34 -15.05 -8.58 5.01
N LYS A 35 -14.27 -9.23 5.87
CA LYS A 35 -13.86 -10.64 5.72
C LYS A 35 -13.09 -10.87 4.41
N ILE A 36 -12.34 -9.87 3.99
CA ILE A 36 -11.49 -9.96 2.80
C ILE A 36 -10.13 -10.50 3.23
N LYS A 37 -9.69 -11.57 2.60
CA LYS A 37 -8.40 -12.18 2.91
C LYS A 37 -7.28 -11.43 2.21
N PHE A 38 -6.18 -11.21 2.94
CA PHE A 38 -5.05 -10.46 2.40
C PHE A 38 -3.75 -10.91 3.03
N LEU A 39 -2.65 -10.65 2.34
CA LEU A 39 -1.29 -10.80 2.85
C LEU A 39 -0.67 -9.42 2.99
N ARG A 40 0.22 -9.29 3.99
CA ARG A 40 0.97 -8.07 4.21
C ARG A 40 2.35 -8.18 3.58
N GLU A 41 2.90 -7.04 3.14
CA GLU A 41 4.29 -6.95 2.71
C GLU A 41 4.62 -7.94 1.58
N LYS A 42 3.72 -8.06 0.62
CA LYS A 42 3.87 -8.99 -0.51
C LYS A 42 5.02 -8.57 -1.41
N THR A 43 5.87 -9.53 -1.79
CA THR A 43 6.94 -9.32 -2.74
C THR A 43 6.76 -10.24 -3.94
N PHE A 44 7.41 -9.87 -5.06
CA PHE A 44 7.42 -10.69 -6.28
C PHE A 44 8.88 -10.88 -6.69
N SER A 45 9.28 -12.13 -6.94
CA SER A 45 10.68 -12.45 -7.24
C SER A 45 11.19 -11.76 -8.51
N ASP A 46 10.30 -11.48 -9.46
CA ASP A 46 10.66 -10.85 -10.73
C ASP A 46 10.53 -9.33 -10.70
N LEU A 47 10.33 -8.75 -9.51
CA LEU A 47 10.35 -7.30 -9.32
C LEU A 47 11.46 -6.97 -8.34
N LYS A 48 12.58 -6.46 -8.88
CA LYS A 48 13.77 -6.10 -8.10
C LYS A 48 14.20 -7.25 -7.17
N HIS A 49 14.13 -8.48 -7.66
CA HIS A 49 14.53 -9.71 -6.93
C HIS A 49 13.83 -9.83 -5.57
N GLY A 50 12.56 -9.41 -5.49
CA GLY A 50 11.79 -9.49 -4.26
C GLY A 50 12.08 -8.40 -3.24
N LEU A 51 12.78 -7.33 -3.64
CA LEU A 51 13.13 -6.25 -2.71
C LEU A 51 12.01 -5.22 -2.53
N PHE A 52 11.10 -5.12 -3.50
CA PHE A 52 9.97 -4.19 -3.38
C PHE A 52 8.81 -4.90 -2.69
N ARG A 53 8.24 -4.23 -1.68
CA ARG A 53 7.11 -4.77 -0.92
C ARG A 53 5.87 -3.96 -1.20
N PHE A 54 4.75 -4.69 -1.31
CA PHE A 54 3.44 -4.06 -1.43
C PHE A 54 2.71 -4.22 -0.09
N ASP A 55 2.03 -3.17 0.35
CA ASP A 55 1.42 -3.15 1.68
C ASP A 55 0.40 -4.27 1.87
N PHE A 56 -0.52 -4.42 0.91
CA PHE A 56 -1.60 -5.40 1.01
C PHE A 56 -1.80 -6.11 -0.32
N TYR A 57 -1.75 -7.42 -0.28
CA TYR A 57 -2.09 -8.26 -1.42
C TYR A 57 -3.43 -8.93 -1.13
N ILE A 58 -4.46 -8.55 -1.87
CA ILE A 58 -5.80 -9.10 -1.72
C ILE A 58 -5.86 -10.38 -2.54
N LEU A 59 -6.18 -11.49 -1.88
CA LEU A 59 -6.16 -12.80 -2.53
C LEU A 59 -7.25 -12.94 -3.58
N ASP A 60 -8.43 -12.39 -3.29
CA ASP A 60 -9.57 -12.53 -4.18
C ASP A 60 -10.46 -11.30 -4.05
N LEU A 61 -10.43 -10.44 -5.06
CA LEU A 61 -11.34 -9.32 -5.19
C LEU A 61 -12.17 -9.60 -6.44
N ASN A 62 -13.39 -10.13 -6.23
CA ASN A 62 -14.31 -10.46 -7.32
C ASN A 62 -13.69 -11.40 -8.35
N GLY A 63 -12.95 -12.41 -7.88
CA GLY A 63 -12.42 -13.47 -8.74
C GLY A 63 -10.96 -13.31 -9.12
N ALA A 64 -10.29 -12.24 -8.70
CA ALA A 64 -8.90 -12.01 -9.07
C ALA A 64 -8.17 -11.29 -7.95
N PRO A 65 -6.84 -11.40 -7.88
CA PRO A 65 -6.08 -10.67 -6.87
C PRO A 65 -6.04 -9.17 -7.17
N ALA A 66 -5.75 -8.39 -6.14
CA ALA A 66 -5.57 -6.95 -6.24
C ALA A 66 -4.55 -6.52 -5.19
N ILE A 67 -3.99 -5.34 -5.36
CA ILE A 67 -3.01 -4.80 -4.42
C ILE A 67 -3.50 -3.44 -3.93
N VAL A 68 -3.28 -3.17 -2.64
CA VAL A 68 -3.55 -1.87 -2.04
C VAL A 68 -2.25 -1.35 -1.44
N GLU A 69 -1.91 -0.11 -1.78
CA GLU A 69 -0.78 0.62 -1.20
C GLU A 69 -1.31 1.84 -0.48
N VAL A 70 -0.73 2.14 0.68
CA VAL A 70 -1.05 3.38 1.40
C VAL A 70 0.12 4.32 1.23
N ASP A 71 -0.12 5.45 0.59
CA ASP A 71 0.92 6.41 0.29
C ASP A 71 0.95 7.52 1.35
N GLY A 72 1.95 7.45 2.22
CA GLY A 72 2.17 8.47 3.24
C GLY A 72 2.72 9.76 2.65
N GLU A 73 2.97 10.74 3.51
CA GLU A 73 3.38 12.07 3.07
C GLU A 73 4.66 12.04 2.22
N GLN A 74 5.57 11.12 2.54
CA GLN A 74 6.86 11.02 1.84
C GLN A 74 6.72 10.66 0.36
N HIS A 75 5.57 10.16 -0.07
CA HIS A 75 5.31 9.88 -1.49
C HIS A 75 5.02 11.17 -2.29
N PHE A 76 4.67 12.25 -1.60
CA PHE A 76 4.22 13.49 -2.24
C PHE A 76 5.10 14.68 -1.96
N LYS A 77 5.92 14.62 -0.91
CA LYS A 77 6.76 15.72 -0.46
C LYS A 77 8.14 15.18 -0.05
N PRO A 78 9.20 15.98 -0.20
CA PRO A 78 10.55 15.52 0.18
C PRO A 78 10.79 15.64 1.69
N VAL A 79 9.96 14.95 2.51
CA VAL A 79 10.06 15.02 3.96
C VAL A 79 11.37 14.43 4.50
N TYR A 80 12.00 13.55 3.73
CA TYR A 80 13.30 12.96 4.10
C TYR A 80 14.42 13.40 3.15
N GLY A 81 14.24 14.56 2.48
CA GLY A 81 15.20 15.10 1.56
C GLY A 81 14.89 14.79 0.10
N ARG A 82 15.51 15.59 -0.78
CA ARG A 82 15.21 15.52 -2.21
C ARG A 82 15.60 14.18 -2.84
N GLN A 83 16.80 13.67 -2.50
CA GLN A 83 17.24 12.41 -3.11
C GLN A 83 16.36 11.24 -2.71
N SER A 84 15.97 11.20 -1.43
CA SER A 84 15.07 10.16 -0.94
C SER A 84 13.71 10.24 -1.65
N PHE A 85 13.22 11.46 -1.87
CA PHE A 85 11.96 11.67 -2.56
C PHE A 85 12.02 11.17 -4.01
N LEU A 86 13.07 11.51 -4.75
CA LEU A 86 13.22 11.09 -6.15
C LEU A 86 13.36 9.58 -6.25
N LYS A 87 14.10 8.96 -5.32
CA LYS A 87 14.24 7.51 -5.29
C LYS A 87 12.90 6.84 -5.01
N GLY A 88 12.14 7.40 -4.07
CA GLY A 88 10.80 6.89 -3.76
C GLY A 88 9.85 6.97 -4.95
N GLN A 89 9.90 8.09 -5.68
CA GLN A 89 9.09 8.24 -6.90
C GLN A 89 9.45 7.18 -7.94
N GLU A 90 10.73 6.89 -8.08
CA GLU A 90 11.17 5.86 -9.02
C GLU A 90 10.69 4.48 -8.59
N HIS A 91 10.73 4.16 -7.30
CA HIS A 91 10.19 2.92 -6.79
C HIS A 91 8.69 2.81 -7.07
N ASP A 92 7.96 3.89 -6.85
CA ASP A 92 6.52 3.93 -7.12
C ASP A 92 6.22 3.67 -8.61
N ARG A 93 6.99 4.31 -9.50
CA ARG A 93 6.83 4.10 -10.93
C ARG A 93 7.05 2.64 -11.31
N ARG A 94 8.08 2.01 -10.75
CA ARG A 94 8.38 0.62 -11.04
C ARG A 94 7.29 -0.31 -10.53
N LYS A 95 6.78 -0.05 -9.34
CA LYS A 95 5.66 -0.81 -8.79
C LYS A 95 4.41 -0.65 -9.66
N ASN A 96 4.11 0.58 -10.04
CA ASN A 96 2.95 0.85 -10.90
C ASN A 96 3.08 0.11 -12.22
N SER A 97 4.25 0.20 -12.85
CA SER A 97 4.50 -0.45 -14.14
C SER A 97 4.40 -1.96 -14.04
N TYR A 98 4.91 -2.52 -12.96
CA TYR A 98 4.85 -3.97 -12.75
C TYR A 98 3.40 -4.45 -12.67
N CYS A 99 2.59 -3.78 -11.87
CA CYS A 99 1.18 -4.16 -11.72
C CYS A 99 0.41 -4.00 -13.03
N LEU A 100 0.65 -2.90 -13.75
CA LEU A 100 0.00 -2.69 -15.05
C LEU A 100 0.39 -3.77 -16.05
N ALA A 101 1.69 -4.13 -16.10
CA ALA A 101 2.16 -5.14 -17.04
C ALA A 101 1.64 -6.54 -16.72
N ASN A 102 1.34 -6.81 -15.45
CA ASN A 102 0.88 -8.12 -15.01
C ASN A 102 -0.64 -8.16 -14.78
N ASN A 103 -1.34 -7.10 -15.16
CA ASN A 103 -2.80 -7.00 -15.03
C ASN A 103 -3.28 -7.20 -13.61
N ILE A 104 -2.52 -6.67 -12.63
CA ILE A 104 -2.91 -6.71 -11.23
C ILE A 104 -3.45 -5.32 -10.88
N PRO A 105 -4.74 -5.19 -10.54
CA PRO A 105 -5.27 -3.90 -10.11
C PRO A 105 -4.51 -3.40 -8.89
N LEU A 106 -4.03 -2.17 -8.97
CA LEU A 106 -3.28 -1.53 -7.88
C LEU A 106 -4.04 -0.30 -7.44
N TYR A 107 -4.45 -0.29 -6.18
CA TYR A 107 -5.17 0.84 -5.57
C TYR A 107 -4.20 1.57 -4.66
N ARG A 108 -3.89 2.82 -5.00
CA ARG A 108 -3.01 3.66 -4.18
C ARG A 108 -3.85 4.69 -3.46
N ILE A 109 -3.82 4.64 -2.13
CA ILE A 109 -4.64 5.51 -1.31
C ILE A 109 -3.74 6.53 -0.63
N PRO A 110 -3.84 7.81 -0.99
CA PRO A 110 -3.02 8.83 -0.35
C PRO A 110 -3.45 9.05 1.08
N TYR A 111 -2.51 9.45 1.92
CA TYR A 111 -2.72 9.55 3.37
C TYR A 111 -3.89 10.45 3.75
N TRP A 112 -4.18 11.49 2.95
CA TRP A 112 -5.27 12.42 3.28
C TRP A 112 -6.66 11.85 3.04
N GLU A 113 -6.77 10.69 2.38
CA GLU A 113 -8.06 10.05 2.13
C GLU A 113 -8.41 8.99 3.18
N ILE A 114 -7.42 8.54 3.95
CA ILE A 114 -7.61 7.38 4.84
C ILE A 114 -8.74 7.58 5.84
N LYS A 115 -8.83 8.76 6.44
CA LYS A 115 -9.84 9.04 7.46
C LYS A 115 -11.27 9.00 6.90
N ASN A 116 -11.43 9.07 5.58
CA ASN A 116 -12.74 9.07 4.95
C ASN A 116 -13.20 7.66 4.58
N LEU A 117 -12.37 6.64 4.81
CA LEU A 117 -12.69 5.27 4.44
C LEU A 117 -13.40 4.57 5.59
N ASN A 118 -14.51 3.92 5.30
CA ASN A 118 -15.27 3.18 6.30
C ASN A 118 -15.52 1.73 5.90
N THR A 119 -15.60 1.45 4.62
CA THR A 119 -15.93 0.12 4.10
C THR A 119 -14.97 -0.26 2.98
N SER A 120 -14.97 -1.55 2.60
CA SER A 120 -14.13 -2.01 1.51
C SER A 120 -14.50 -1.35 0.18
N THR A 121 -15.77 -1.00 -0.01
CA THR A 121 -16.16 -0.30 -1.24
C THR A 121 -15.53 1.08 -1.34
N ASP A 122 -15.18 1.71 -0.22
CA ASP A 122 -14.47 2.99 -0.25
C ASP A 122 -13.03 2.85 -0.72
N ILE A 123 -12.45 1.65 -0.55
CA ILE A 123 -11.06 1.38 -0.95
C ILE A 123 -10.97 1.08 -2.44
N PHE A 124 -11.84 0.20 -2.93
CA PHE A 124 -11.73 -0.34 -4.29
C PHE A 124 -12.54 0.48 -5.28
N ILE A 125 -12.30 1.78 -5.30
CA ILE A 125 -12.98 2.70 -6.21
C ILE A 125 -12.00 3.20 -7.27
N ASP A 126 -12.56 3.67 -8.36
CA ASP A 126 -11.79 4.08 -9.53
C ASP A 126 -10.80 5.21 -9.22
N LYS A 127 -11.16 6.08 -8.28
CA LYS A 127 -10.32 7.19 -7.87
C LYS A 127 -8.92 6.75 -7.42
N PHE A 128 -8.81 5.59 -6.79
CA PHE A 128 -7.54 5.08 -6.26
C PHE A 128 -6.86 4.08 -7.20
N LEU A 129 -7.55 3.67 -8.27
CA LEU A 129 -7.00 2.69 -9.20
C LEU A 129 -5.92 3.33 -10.06
N VAL A 130 -4.74 2.72 -10.05
CA VAL A 130 -3.62 3.19 -10.87
C VAL A 130 -3.90 2.81 -12.31
N LYS A 131 -3.95 3.81 -13.18
CA LYS A 131 -4.25 3.62 -14.62
C LYS A 131 -3.07 3.95 -15.51
N THR A 132 -2.04 4.60 -14.95
CA THR A 132 -0.86 4.96 -15.73
C THR A 132 0.38 4.81 -14.86
N ARG A 133 1.54 4.79 -15.54
CA ARG A 133 2.83 4.72 -14.87
C ARG A 133 3.05 5.88 -13.89
N TRP A 134 2.44 7.02 -14.17
CA TRP A 134 2.66 8.26 -13.43
C TRP A 134 1.45 8.62 -12.55
N HIS A 135 0.75 7.60 -12.03
CA HIS A 135 -0.49 7.85 -11.27
C HIS A 135 -0.29 8.85 -10.14
N ASN A 136 0.78 8.68 -9.35
CA ASN A 136 1.01 9.55 -8.20
C ASN A 136 1.30 11.01 -8.61
N ASP A 137 1.85 11.21 -9.79
CA ASP A 137 2.13 12.56 -10.29
C ASP A 137 0.86 13.33 -10.62
N GLN A 138 -0.26 12.63 -10.74
CA GLN A 138 -1.55 13.22 -11.07
C GLN A 138 -2.38 13.59 -9.85
N LEU A 139 -1.98 13.09 -8.67
CA LEU A 139 -2.67 13.38 -7.43
C LEU A 139 -2.12 14.68 -6.84
N LYS A 140 -3.01 15.57 -6.47
CA LYS A 140 -2.62 16.86 -5.89
C LYS A 140 -2.74 16.78 -4.38
N VAL A 141 -1.66 17.17 -3.69
CA VAL A 141 -1.66 17.24 -2.23
C VAL A 141 -2.57 18.37 -1.79
N PRO A 142 -3.52 18.14 -0.89
CA PRO A 142 -4.39 19.21 -0.40
C PRO A 142 -3.59 20.20 0.43
N HIS A 143 -4.03 21.46 0.38
CA HIS A 143 -3.40 22.55 1.13
C HIS A 143 -3.92 22.65 2.55
#